data_e7641fd2a4825993666eede6c8834eca
#
_entry.id   e7641fd2a4825993666eede6c8834eca
#
_cell.length_a   1.000
_cell.length_b   1.000
_cell.length_c   1.000
_cell.angle_alpha   90.00
_cell.angle_beta   90.00
_cell.angle_gamma   90.00
#
_symmetry.space_group_name_H-M   'P 1'
#
loop_
_entity.id
_entity.type
_entity.pdbx_description
1 polymer ?
#
loop_
_entity_poly.entity_id
_entity_poly.type
_entity_poly.pdbx_seq_one_letter_code
_entity_poly.pdbx_strand_id
1 'polypeptide(L)'
;MKGGDGVLDSWDRMDGVPDPRENLDLIGHEKVLEELAGQFASGRMHHAWLINGPLGIGKATLACRFAGHVFRQRDPANAVAHYVKPDANDPVERRVANGGHPNLLHLRRGLREDGKNWRSQLTVDVIRQTVSFFGTSAGENTWRVAIVDPADDLNRNAANALLKILEEPPSRTIFLVLAHSPKGLLPTIRSRCQKLVMRPLGEQQVLDALASLGLDEGAEAEDLQLVARLSGGSVRRAIVLLREDGARLYKRMVSLIGQGSPDWTSIHGIASELAPVNRNDRYRLFLNLAHDLVARRIRGETEPDGSHIPGSQGISDLARWVEVWEKTRRSVELADSYNLDRKQVILNLFEALNEAA
;
A
#
# COMPACT_ATOMS: atom_id res chain seq x y z
N MET A 1 -35.09 12.48 11.14
CA MET A 1 -33.83 12.99 10.57
C MET A 1 -32.96 11.76 10.33
N LYS A 2 -32.83 11.34 9.08
CA LYS A 2 -32.00 10.19 8.69
C LYS A 2 -30.54 10.63 8.67
N GLY A 3 -29.72 10.03 9.52
CA GLY A 3 -28.27 10.23 9.47
C GLY A 3 -27.74 9.77 8.11
N GLY A 4 -26.87 10.58 7.51
CA GLY A 4 -26.26 10.29 6.24
C GLY A 4 -25.43 9.00 6.34
N ASP A 5 -25.78 8.05 5.47
CA ASP A 5 -24.95 6.90 5.20
C ASP A 5 -23.61 7.42 4.65
N GLY A 6 -22.57 7.39 5.48
CA GLY A 6 -21.21 7.64 5.04
C GLY A 6 -20.84 6.54 4.04
N VAL A 7 -20.93 6.86 2.76
CA VAL A 7 -20.44 6.00 1.69
C VAL A 7 -18.99 5.69 2.01
N LEU A 8 -18.63 4.41 2.11
CA LEU A 8 -17.25 3.96 2.19
C LEU A 8 -16.53 4.47 0.94
N ASP A 9 -15.74 5.52 1.10
CA ASP A 9 -15.14 6.26 -0.03
C ASP A 9 -14.04 5.48 -0.76
N SER A 10 -13.54 4.37 -0.18
CA SER A 10 -12.41 3.62 -0.72
C SER A 10 -12.38 2.17 -0.21
N TRP A 11 -12.04 1.25 -1.11
CA TRP A 11 -11.90 -0.18 -0.82
C TRP A 11 -10.75 -0.50 0.16
N ASP A 12 -9.78 0.38 0.27
CA ASP A 12 -8.57 0.23 1.08
C ASP A 12 -8.58 1.12 2.34
N ARG A 13 -9.71 1.74 2.65
CA ARG A 13 -9.88 2.53 3.87
C ARG A 13 -9.67 1.66 5.11
N MET A 14 -8.98 2.20 6.10
CA MET A 14 -8.79 1.58 7.40
C MET A 14 -9.51 2.40 8.46
N ASP A 15 -10.34 1.75 9.27
CA ASP A 15 -11.13 2.42 10.32
C ASP A 15 -10.22 3.23 11.26
N GLY A 16 -10.61 4.46 11.61
CA GLY A 16 -9.82 5.31 12.50
C GLY A 16 -8.47 5.80 11.94
N VAL A 17 -8.20 5.56 10.64
CA VAL A 17 -7.03 6.11 9.94
C VAL A 17 -7.53 7.13 8.92
N PRO A 18 -6.97 8.36 8.88
CA PRO A 18 -7.38 9.35 7.90
C PRO A 18 -7.14 8.86 6.46
N ASP A 19 -8.05 9.22 5.55
CA ASP A 19 -7.83 8.97 4.12
C ASP A 19 -6.55 9.70 3.66
N PRO A 20 -5.79 9.18 2.70
CA PRO A 20 -4.63 9.86 2.13
C PRO A 20 -4.88 11.31 1.69
N ARG A 21 -6.13 11.65 1.33
CA ARG A 21 -6.56 13.02 1.00
C ARG A 21 -6.61 13.94 2.22
N GLU A 22 -6.92 13.39 3.39
CA GLU A 22 -7.07 14.11 4.66
C GLU A 22 -5.73 14.27 5.37
N ASN A 23 -4.79 13.34 5.15
CA ASN A 23 -3.50 13.34 5.83
C ASN A 23 -2.57 14.42 5.24
N LEU A 24 -2.29 15.47 6.02
CA LEU A 24 -1.36 16.55 5.66
C LEU A 24 0.11 16.18 5.86
N ASP A 25 0.38 15.14 6.64
CA ASP A 25 1.74 14.69 6.94
C ASP A 25 2.21 13.66 5.92
N LEU A 26 3.28 14.00 5.22
CA LEU A 26 4.00 13.09 4.35
C LEU A 26 5.37 12.85 4.96
N ILE A 27 5.55 11.68 5.58
CA ILE A 27 6.78 11.32 6.28
C ILE A 27 7.67 10.48 5.35
N GLY A 28 8.95 10.86 5.28
CA GLY A 28 10.01 10.11 4.59
C GLY A 28 10.06 10.28 3.07
N HIS A 29 9.15 11.06 2.49
CA HIS A 29 9.08 11.31 1.06
C HIS A 29 9.10 12.80 0.71
N GLU A 30 9.57 13.63 1.61
CA GLU A 30 9.64 15.09 1.46
C GLU A 30 10.48 15.47 0.24
N LYS A 31 11.64 14.81 0.04
CA LYS A 31 12.51 15.05 -1.12
C LYS A 31 11.83 14.77 -2.46
N VAL A 32 10.97 13.76 -2.50
CA VAL A 32 10.20 13.39 -3.70
C VAL A 32 9.16 14.47 -4.01
N LEU A 33 8.51 14.99 -2.98
CA LEU A 33 7.54 16.07 -3.11
C LEU A 33 8.22 17.38 -3.53
N GLU A 34 9.41 17.66 -2.98
CA GLU A 34 10.25 18.79 -3.38
C GLU A 34 10.66 18.72 -4.85
N GLU A 35 11.06 17.54 -5.33
CA GLU A 35 11.37 17.32 -6.74
C GLU A 35 10.19 17.65 -7.64
N LEU A 36 8.99 17.16 -7.31
CA LEU A 36 7.78 17.45 -8.06
C LEU A 36 7.41 18.94 -8.04
N ALA A 37 7.53 19.61 -6.88
CA ALA A 37 7.31 21.05 -6.75
C ALA A 37 8.29 21.86 -7.62
N GLY A 38 9.57 21.50 -7.61
CA GLY A 38 10.59 22.12 -8.45
C GLY A 38 10.33 21.91 -9.95
N GLN A 39 9.90 20.70 -10.34
CA GLN A 39 9.54 20.43 -11.74
C GLN A 39 8.32 21.28 -12.16
N PHE A 40 7.34 21.44 -11.30
CA PHE A 40 6.18 22.30 -11.58
C PHE A 40 6.61 23.76 -11.74
N ALA A 41 7.36 24.32 -10.79
CA ALA A 41 7.84 25.70 -10.84
C ALA A 41 8.75 25.99 -12.04
N SER A 42 9.50 25.00 -12.53
CA SER A 42 10.33 25.17 -13.72
C SER A 42 9.56 25.31 -15.03
N GLY A 43 8.23 25.11 -15.03
CA GLY A 43 7.39 25.08 -16.22
C GLY A 43 7.64 23.86 -17.13
N ARG A 44 8.46 22.90 -16.71
CA ARG A 44 8.81 21.68 -17.46
C ARG A 44 8.14 20.43 -16.91
N MET A 45 7.01 20.60 -16.21
CA MET A 45 6.27 19.49 -15.63
C MET A 45 5.80 18.52 -16.72
N HIS A 46 6.22 17.25 -16.59
CA HIS A 46 5.73 16.19 -17.48
C HIS A 46 4.24 15.93 -17.21
N HIS A 47 3.46 15.69 -18.26
CA HIS A 47 2.02 15.48 -18.16
C HIS A 47 1.63 14.18 -17.42
N ALA A 48 2.53 13.20 -17.29
CA ALA A 48 2.24 11.94 -16.61
C ALA A 48 3.42 11.43 -15.78
N TRP A 49 3.16 11.08 -14.53
CA TRP A 49 4.13 10.52 -13.58
C TRP A 49 3.69 9.14 -13.11
N LEU A 50 4.57 8.16 -13.25
CA LEU A 50 4.39 6.83 -12.69
C LEU A 50 5.09 6.78 -11.32
N ILE A 51 4.30 6.91 -10.26
CA ILE A 51 4.74 6.85 -8.86
C ILE A 51 4.70 5.39 -8.43
N ASN A 52 5.88 4.79 -8.36
CA ASN A 52 6.06 3.37 -8.05
C ASN A 52 6.66 3.17 -6.66
N GLY A 53 6.19 2.14 -5.96
CA GLY A 53 6.71 1.70 -4.66
C GLY A 53 5.76 0.76 -3.94
N PRO A 54 6.19 0.05 -2.89
CA PRO A 54 5.35 -0.91 -2.18
C PRO A 54 4.02 -0.35 -1.70
N LEU A 55 3.06 -1.22 -1.43
CA LEU A 55 1.75 -0.83 -0.87
C LEU A 55 1.93 -0.20 0.51
N GLY A 56 1.20 0.88 0.79
CA GLY A 56 1.11 1.48 2.12
C GLY A 56 2.29 2.35 2.57
N ILE A 57 3.17 2.79 1.64
CA ILE A 57 4.32 3.68 1.93
C ILE A 57 4.01 5.18 1.79
N GLY A 58 2.74 5.58 1.48
CA GLY A 58 2.35 6.99 1.36
C GLY A 58 2.22 7.53 -0.07
N LYS A 59 2.16 6.67 -1.13
CA LYS A 59 2.03 7.13 -2.53
C LYS A 59 0.79 8.01 -2.78
N ALA A 60 -0.36 7.61 -2.26
CA ALA A 60 -1.60 8.36 -2.42
C ALA A 60 -1.55 9.69 -1.65
N THR A 61 -0.96 9.70 -0.45
CA THR A 61 -0.72 10.94 0.32
C THR A 61 0.17 11.89 -0.46
N LEU A 62 1.30 11.41 -1.01
CA LEU A 62 2.18 12.21 -1.88
C LEU A 62 1.39 12.82 -3.04
N ALA A 63 0.60 12.01 -3.76
CA ALA A 63 -0.17 12.46 -4.91
C ALA A 63 -1.18 13.55 -4.54
N CYS A 64 -1.90 13.39 -3.42
CA CYS A 64 -2.86 14.37 -2.94
C CYS A 64 -2.16 15.67 -2.48
N ARG A 65 -1.03 15.57 -1.75
CA ARG A 65 -0.26 16.76 -1.32
C ARG A 65 0.31 17.52 -2.52
N PHE A 66 0.81 16.81 -3.51
CA PHE A 66 1.28 17.44 -4.74
C PHE A 66 0.15 18.09 -5.54
N ALA A 67 -1.01 17.45 -5.66
CA ALA A 67 -2.20 18.05 -6.29
C ALA A 67 -2.60 19.35 -5.57
N GLY A 68 -2.68 19.36 -4.23
CA GLY A 68 -2.92 20.54 -3.43
C GLY A 68 -1.90 21.66 -3.69
N HIS A 69 -0.61 21.31 -3.78
CA HIS A 69 0.43 22.26 -4.15
C HIS A 69 0.17 22.93 -5.51
N VAL A 70 -0.10 22.12 -6.55
CA VAL A 70 -0.42 22.62 -7.90
C VAL A 70 -1.61 23.58 -7.88
N PHE A 71 -2.66 23.27 -7.13
CA PHE A 71 -3.86 24.10 -7.07
C PHE A 71 -3.64 25.41 -6.30
N ARG A 72 -2.76 25.44 -5.31
CA ARG A 72 -2.39 26.68 -4.59
C ARG A 72 -1.50 27.58 -5.44
N GLN A 73 -0.53 27.00 -6.15
CA GLN A 73 0.41 27.75 -6.95
C GLN A 73 -0.21 28.28 -8.26
N ARG A 74 -1.17 27.57 -8.83
CA ARG A 74 -1.94 27.92 -10.05
C ARG A 74 -1.11 28.10 -11.32
N ASP A 75 -0.04 28.87 -11.27
CA ASP A 75 0.80 29.20 -12.42
C ASP A 75 2.25 28.85 -12.11
N PRO A 76 2.90 27.98 -12.91
CA PRO A 76 4.32 27.64 -12.75
C PRO A 76 5.26 28.86 -12.74
N ALA A 77 4.93 29.90 -13.52
CA ALA A 77 5.78 31.10 -13.59
C ALA A 77 5.90 31.86 -12.26
N ASN A 78 4.92 31.71 -11.39
CA ASN A 78 4.88 32.34 -10.06
C ASN A 78 5.01 31.32 -8.92
N ALA A 79 5.19 30.02 -9.26
CA ALA A 79 5.23 28.95 -8.29
C ALA A 79 6.57 28.95 -7.51
N VAL A 80 6.50 28.65 -6.22
CA VAL A 80 7.70 28.40 -5.43
C VAL A 80 8.28 27.03 -5.77
N ALA A 81 9.61 26.97 -5.89
CA ALA A 81 10.31 25.74 -6.31
C ALA A 81 10.44 24.69 -5.18
N HIS A 82 9.86 24.95 -4.03
CA HIS A 82 9.84 24.04 -2.89
C HIS A 82 8.40 23.78 -2.43
N TYR A 83 8.18 22.65 -1.80
CA TYR A 83 6.88 22.34 -1.21
C TYR A 83 6.69 23.11 0.09
N VAL A 84 5.55 23.77 0.21
CA VAL A 84 5.13 24.42 1.46
C VAL A 84 3.98 23.60 2.04
N LYS A 85 4.20 23.03 3.24
CA LYS A 85 3.14 22.32 3.98
C LYS A 85 1.99 23.29 4.25
N PRO A 86 0.77 22.96 3.84
CA PRO A 86 -0.38 23.83 4.03
C PRO A 86 -0.86 23.82 5.48
N ASP A 87 -1.57 24.89 5.85
CA ASP A 87 -2.39 24.90 7.05
C ASP A 87 -3.59 23.96 6.89
N ALA A 88 -4.03 23.34 7.98
CA ALA A 88 -5.20 22.45 7.99
C ALA A 88 -6.50 23.18 7.60
N ASN A 89 -6.54 24.49 7.73
CA ASN A 89 -7.67 25.34 7.35
C ASN A 89 -7.61 25.88 5.93
N ASP A 90 -6.55 25.56 5.16
CA ASP A 90 -6.40 25.98 3.78
C ASP A 90 -7.63 25.55 2.95
N PRO A 91 -8.30 26.47 2.22
CA PRO A 91 -9.51 26.14 1.48
C PRO A 91 -9.29 25.13 0.33
N VAL A 92 -8.08 25.08 -0.25
CA VAL A 92 -7.72 24.10 -1.29
C VAL A 92 -7.62 22.73 -0.67
N GLU A 93 -6.89 22.63 0.46
CA GLU A 93 -6.70 21.36 1.16
C GLU A 93 -8.02 20.78 1.68
N ARG A 94 -8.90 21.60 2.23
CA ARG A 94 -10.25 21.16 2.64
C ARG A 94 -11.05 20.58 1.47
N ARG A 95 -10.95 21.16 0.28
CA ARG A 95 -11.62 20.63 -0.91
C ARG A 95 -10.97 19.34 -1.40
N VAL A 96 -9.64 19.23 -1.33
CA VAL A 96 -8.92 17.99 -1.66
C VAL A 96 -9.31 16.89 -0.66
N ALA A 97 -9.29 17.16 0.63
CA ALA A 97 -9.67 16.23 1.69
C ALA A 97 -11.09 15.67 1.52
N ASN A 98 -12.04 16.55 1.21
CA ASN A 98 -13.45 16.16 1.00
C ASN A 98 -13.70 15.56 -0.39
N GLY A 99 -12.68 15.41 -1.25
CA GLY A 99 -12.84 14.92 -2.62
C GLY A 99 -13.63 15.86 -3.54
N GLY A 100 -13.91 17.08 -3.09
CA GLY A 100 -14.76 18.06 -3.79
C GLY A 100 -13.98 19.12 -4.59
N HIS A 101 -12.66 18.97 -4.77
CA HIS A 101 -11.92 19.94 -5.57
C HIS A 101 -12.21 19.77 -7.06
N PRO A 102 -12.74 20.80 -7.79
CA PRO A 102 -13.24 20.65 -9.16
C PRO A 102 -12.18 20.26 -10.18
N ASN A 103 -10.91 20.51 -9.88
CA ASN A 103 -9.77 20.18 -10.74
C ASN A 103 -9.01 18.92 -10.31
N LEU A 104 -9.53 18.15 -9.32
CA LEU A 104 -8.97 16.87 -8.89
C LEU A 104 -9.91 15.73 -9.27
N LEU A 105 -9.41 14.77 -10.03
CA LEU A 105 -10.09 13.51 -10.29
C LEU A 105 -9.28 12.37 -9.68
N HIS A 106 -9.86 11.65 -8.72
CA HIS A 106 -9.23 10.49 -8.11
C HIS A 106 -9.93 9.21 -8.55
N LEU A 107 -9.29 8.47 -9.45
CA LEU A 107 -9.81 7.23 -10.03
C LEU A 107 -9.40 6.06 -9.15
N ARG A 108 -10.38 5.47 -8.48
CA ARG A 108 -10.26 4.31 -7.58
C ARG A 108 -11.22 3.21 -7.98
N ARG A 109 -11.08 2.02 -7.39
CA ARG A 109 -12.07 0.95 -7.55
C ARG A 109 -13.43 1.43 -7.09
N GLY A 110 -14.46 1.23 -7.91
CA GLY A 110 -15.83 1.52 -7.56
C GLY A 110 -16.51 0.33 -6.87
N LEU A 111 -17.66 0.58 -6.28
CA LEU A 111 -18.55 -0.47 -5.79
C LEU A 111 -19.11 -1.30 -6.95
N ARG A 112 -19.47 -2.55 -6.67
CA ARG A 112 -20.27 -3.39 -7.59
C ARG A 112 -21.70 -2.86 -7.63
N GLU A 113 -22.49 -3.40 -8.54
CA GLU A 113 -23.91 -3.05 -8.70
C GLU A 113 -24.76 -3.34 -7.45
N ASP A 114 -24.30 -4.26 -6.59
CA ASP A 114 -24.92 -4.58 -5.31
C ASP A 114 -24.77 -3.45 -4.26
N GLY A 115 -23.95 -2.44 -4.52
CA GLY A 115 -23.66 -1.32 -3.62
C GLY A 115 -22.97 -1.70 -2.31
N LYS A 116 -22.54 -2.95 -2.15
CA LYS A 116 -21.96 -3.49 -0.90
C LYS A 116 -20.51 -3.93 -1.07
N ASN A 117 -20.19 -4.49 -2.22
CA ASN A 117 -18.88 -5.06 -2.49
C ASN A 117 -18.07 -4.17 -3.45
N TRP A 118 -16.77 -4.06 -3.20
CA TRP A 118 -15.87 -3.36 -4.09
C TRP A 118 -15.52 -4.23 -5.31
N ARG A 119 -15.33 -3.59 -6.45
CA ARG A 119 -14.78 -4.25 -7.65
C ARG A 119 -13.32 -4.60 -7.37
N SER A 120 -12.87 -5.71 -7.95
CA SER A 120 -11.46 -6.14 -7.84
C SER A 120 -10.55 -5.40 -8.82
N GLN A 121 -11.12 -4.68 -9.79
CA GLN A 121 -10.39 -4.02 -10.87
C GLN A 121 -10.93 -2.61 -11.14
N LEU A 122 -10.05 -1.76 -11.65
CA LEU A 122 -10.40 -0.50 -12.28
C LEU A 122 -10.93 -0.79 -13.69
N THR A 123 -12.20 -0.44 -13.92
CA THR A 123 -12.88 -0.69 -15.19
C THR A 123 -12.72 0.48 -16.16
N VAL A 124 -13.02 0.24 -17.44
CA VAL A 124 -12.99 1.27 -18.48
C VAL A 124 -13.93 2.44 -18.17
N ASP A 125 -15.06 2.20 -17.50
CA ASP A 125 -16.01 3.25 -17.16
C ASP A 125 -15.46 4.22 -16.11
N VAL A 126 -14.62 3.74 -15.18
CA VAL A 126 -13.89 4.59 -14.25
C VAL A 126 -12.91 5.48 -15.02
N ILE A 127 -12.16 4.94 -15.97
CA ILE A 127 -11.21 5.74 -16.77
C ILE A 127 -11.95 6.72 -17.69
N ARG A 128 -13.13 6.37 -18.24
CA ARG A 128 -13.94 7.28 -19.05
C ARG A 128 -14.40 8.55 -18.31
N GLN A 129 -14.41 8.54 -16.98
CA GLN A 129 -14.67 9.76 -16.20
C GLN A 129 -13.66 10.86 -16.52
N THR A 130 -12.44 10.52 -16.96
CA THR A 130 -11.45 11.50 -17.44
C THR A 130 -11.95 12.28 -18.65
N VAL A 131 -12.71 11.66 -19.55
CA VAL A 131 -13.23 12.31 -20.75
C VAL A 131 -14.21 13.44 -20.38
N SER A 132 -15.16 13.15 -19.49
CA SER A 132 -16.09 14.19 -18.99
C SER A 132 -15.36 15.22 -18.14
N PHE A 133 -14.45 14.80 -17.29
CA PHE A 133 -13.66 15.68 -16.43
C PHE A 133 -12.82 16.68 -17.23
N PHE A 134 -12.14 16.23 -18.28
CA PHE A 134 -11.32 17.11 -19.12
C PHE A 134 -12.14 17.81 -20.23
N GLY A 135 -13.31 17.29 -20.59
CA GLY A 135 -14.22 17.89 -21.57
C GLY A 135 -15.00 19.09 -21.04
N THR A 136 -15.12 19.25 -19.72
CA THR A 136 -15.72 20.46 -19.13
C THR A 136 -14.76 21.63 -19.21
N SER A 137 -15.24 22.84 -19.54
CA SER A 137 -14.42 24.04 -19.48
C SER A 137 -14.03 24.31 -18.01
N ALA A 138 -12.82 23.96 -17.62
CA ALA A 138 -12.21 24.61 -16.46
C ALA A 138 -12.00 26.08 -16.85
N GLY A 139 -12.12 27.00 -15.89
CA GLY A 139 -11.77 28.39 -16.14
C GLY A 139 -10.44 28.50 -16.86
N GLU A 140 -10.33 29.42 -17.79
CA GLU A 140 -9.11 29.62 -18.59
C GLU A 140 -7.89 29.64 -17.68
N ASN A 141 -6.87 28.84 -18.02
CA ASN A 141 -5.58 28.75 -17.30
C ASN A 141 -5.52 27.98 -15.98
N THR A 142 -6.39 27.04 -15.69
CA THR A 142 -6.28 26.20 -14.48
C THR A 142 -5.66 24.83 -14.74
N TRP A 143 -4.81 24.38 -13.84
CA TRP A 143 -4.25 23.02 -13.87
C TRP A 143 -5.26 22.01 -13.35
N ARG A 144 -5.27 20.82 -13.95
CA ARG A 144 -6.07 19.68 -13.51
C ARG A 144 -5.17 18.49 -13.20
N VAL A 145 -5.51 17.78 -12.15
CA VAL A 145 -4.77 16.58 -11.73
C VAL A 145 -5.70 15.37 -11.73
N ALA A 146 -5.28 14.31 -12.39
CA ALA A 146 -5.93 13.02 -12.34
C ALA A 146 -5.02 12.00 -11.64
N ILE A 147 -5.50 11.39 -10.57
CA ILE A 147 -4.81 10.34 -9.82
C ILE A 147 -5.42 9.00 -10.20
N VAL A 148 -4.62 8.02 -10.63
CA VAL A 148 -5.03 6.64 -10.91
C VAL A 148 -4.49 5.76 -9.80
N ASP A 149 -5.35 5.18 -8.93
CA ASP A 149 -4.95 4.56 -7.67
C ASP A 149 -5.70 3.24 -7.38
N PRO A 150 -5.00 2.10 -7.45
CA PRO A 150 -3.71 1.90 -8.11
C PRO A 150 -3.87 1.48 -9.58
N ALA A 151 -2.87 1.75 -10.40
CA ALA A 151 -2.87 1.37 -11.81
C ALA A 151 -2.65 -0.15 -12.01
N ASP A 152 -2.13 -0.85 -11.03
CA ASP A 152 -2.02 -2.32 -11.02
C ASP A 152 -3.39 -3.01 -11.20
N ASP A 153 -4.46 -2.33 -10.82
CA ASP A 153 -5.83 -2.84 -10.88
C ASP A 153 -6.54 -2.59 -12.21
N LEU A 154 -5.89 -1.89 -13.15
CA LEU A 154 -6.46 -1.63 -14.45
C LEU A 154 -6.68 -2.94 -15.23
N ASN A 155 -7.93 -3.21 -15.62
CA ASN A 155 -8.16 -4.24 -16.61
C ASN A 155 -7.66 -3.79 -18.00
N ARG A 156 -7.54 -4.72 -18.94
CA ARG A 156 -6.97 -4.45 -20.26
C ARG A 156 -7.68 -3.30 -21.01
N ASN A 157 -9.00 -3.22 -20.90
CA ASN A 157 -9.77 -2.18 -21.55
C ASN A 157 -9.56 -0.81 -20.91
N ALA A 158 -9.49 -0.75 -19.59
CA ALA A 158 -9.18 0.45 -18.84
C ALA A 158 -7.76 0.96 -19.14
N ALA A 159 -6.79 0.05 -19.18
CA ALA A 159 -5.41 0.38 -19.53
C ALA A 159 -5.30 0.96 -20.96
N ASN A 160 -6.02 0.39 -21.94
CA ASN A 160 -6.05 0.91 -23.30
C ASN A 160 -6.76 2.29 -23.38
N ALA A 161 -7.79 2.50 -22.56
CA ALA A 161 -8.46 3.81 -22.50
C ALA A 161 -7.54 4.88 -21.90
N LEU A 162 -6.79 4.54 -20.83
CA LEU A 162 -5.81 5.43 -20.23
C LEU A 162 -4.69 5.78 -21.22
N LEU A 163 -4.20 4.81 -21.99
CA LEU A 163 -3.16 5.04 -23.00
C LEU A 163 -3.53 6.13 -23.99
N LYS A 164 -4.75 6.13 -24.52
CA LYS A 164 -5.22 7.16 -25.49
C LYS A 164 -5.11 8.57 -24.91
N ILE A 165 -5.41 8.74 -23.63
CA ILE A 165 -5.37 10.04 -22.97
C ILE A 165 -3.91 10.45 -22.66
N LEU A 166 -3.05 9.49 -22.37
CA LEU A 166 -1.61 9.74 -22.13
C LEU A 166 -0.85 10.05 -23.43
N GLU A 167 -1.37 9.61 -24.60
CA GLU A 167 -0.80 9.94 -25.92
C GLU A 167 -1.13 11.36 -26.35
N GLU A 168 -2.35 11.81 -26.10
CA GLU A 168 -2.83 13.15 -26.44
C GLU A 168 -3.41 13.83 -25.19
N PRO A 169 -2.55 14.20 -24.22
CA PRO A 169 -3.01 14.76 -22.97
C PRO A 169 -3.59 16.17 -23.19
N PRO A 170 -4.72 16.49 -22.55
CA PRO A 170 -5.23 17.84 -22.53
C PRO A 170 -4.21 18.82 -21.96
N SER A 171 -4.25 20.08 -22.41
CA SER A 171 -3.37 21.11 -21.90
C SER A 171 -3.53 21.32 -20.40
N ARG A 172 -2.44 21.65 -19.68
CA ARG A 172 -2.42 21.88 -18.23
C ARG A 172 -2.99 20.73 -17.40
N THR A 173 -2.64 19.50 -17.78
CA THR A 173 -3.05 18.29 -17.11
C THR A 173 -1.85 17.53 -16.55
N ILE A 174 -1.99 17.02 -15.34
CA ILE A 174 -1.02 16.13 -14.70
C ILE A 174 -1.72 14.82 -14.33
N PHE A 175 -1.19 13.72 -14.84
CA PHE A 175 -1.58 12.38 -14.43
C PHE A 175 -0.58 11.83 -13.40
N LEU A 176 -1.08 11.45 -12.24
CA LEU A 176 -0.33 10.75 -11.20
C LEU A 176 -0.79 9.28 -11.17
N VAL A 177 0.00 8.42 -11.79
CA VAL A 177 -0.31 7.00 -11.95
C VAL A 177 0.41 6.25 -10.83
N LEU A 178 -0.34 5.77 -9.83
CA LEU A 178 0.23 5.07 -8.67
C LEU A 178 0.31 3.58 -8.94
N ALA A 179 1.47 2.98 -8.72
CA ALA A 179 1.66 1.54 -8.89
C ALA A 179 2.36 0.90 -7.69
N HIS A 180 1.96 -0.33 -7.35
CA HIS A 180 2.65 -1.14 -6.34
C HIS A 180 3.77 -1.94 -6.97
N SER A 181 3.57 -2.43 -8.20
CA SER A 181 4.54 -3.15 -8.98
C SER A 181 4.47 -2.74 -10.46
N PRO A 182 5.51 -2.09 -11.01
CA PRO A 182 5.49 -1.66 -12.40
C PRO A 182 5.51 -2.84 -13.40
N LYS A 183 5.81 -4.05 -12.92
CA LYS A 183 5.82 -5.26 -13.78
C LYS A 183 4.42 -5.64 -14.26
N GLY A 184 3.37 -5.31 -13.49
CA GLY A 184 1.96 -5.56 -13.86
C GLY A 184 1.40 -4.57 -14.89
N LEU A 185 2.05 -3.41 -15.08
CA LEU A 185 1.58 -2.39 -16.02
C LEU A 185 2.03 -2.65 -17.45
N LEU A 186 1.16 -2.29 -18.41
CA LEU A 186 1.52 -2.34 -19.83
C LEU A 186 2.80 -1.54 -20.11
N PRO A 187 3.76 -2.10 -20.86
CA PRO A 187 4.99 -1.38 -21.23
C PRO A 187 4.72 -0.03 -21.89
N THR A 188 3.62 0.07 -22.63
CA THR A 188 3.16 1.28 -23.31
C THR A 188 2.72 2.40 -22.35
N ILE A 189 2.11 2.10 -21.21
CA ILE A 189 1.85 3.09 -20.14
C ILE A 189 3.17 3.55 -19.54
N ARG A 190 4.05 2.58 -19.21
CA ARG A 190 5.34 2.87 -18.57
C ARG A 190 6.27 3.74 -19.42
N SER A 191 6.20 3.64 -20.76
CA SER A 191 7.04 4.44 -21.67
C SER A 191 6.56 5.88 -21.81
N ARG A 192 5.29 6.19 -21.48
CA ARG A 192 4.69 7.52 -21.57
C ARG A 192 4.69 8.29 -20.25
N CYS A 193 5.11 7.65 -19.17
CA CYS A 193 5.19 8.29 -17.86
C CYS A 193 6.64 8.55 -17.45
N GLN A 194 6.90 9.71 -16.87
CA GLN A 194 8.12 9.95 -16.10
C GLN A 194 8.09 9.07 -14.85
N LYS A 195 9.17 8.34 -14.59
CA LYS A 195 9.22 7.40 -13.47
C LYS A 195 9.67 8.09 -12.19
N LEU A 196 8.94 7.87 -11.13
CA LEU A 196 9.25 8.30 -9.78
C LEU A 196 9.20 7.07 -8.85
N VAL A 197 10.31 6.77 -8.19
CA VAL A 197 10.41 5.60 -7.31
C VAL A 197 10.38 6.04 -5.86
N MET A 198 9.35 5.64 -5.14
CA MET A 198 9.27 5.78 -3.68
C MET A 198 9.83 4.51 -3.02
N ARG A 199 10.78 4.69 -2.13
CA ARG A 199 11.39 3.58 -1.38
C ARG A 199 10.59 3.29 -0.11
N PRO A 200 10.67 2.06 0.44
CA PRO A 200 10.14 1.79 1.78
C PRO A 200 10.69 2.78 2.81
N LEU A 201 9.88 3.10 3.80
CA LEU A 201 10.28 3.96 4.92
C LEU A 201 11.31 3.26 5.81
N GLY A 202 12.20 4.03 6.43
CA GLY A 202 13.04 3.52 7.52
C GLY A 202 12.22 3.24 8.80
N GLU A 203 12.78 2.44 9.72
CA GLU A 203 12.10 2.07 10.96
C GLU A 203 11.62 3.29 11.75
N GLN A 204 12.49 4.29 11.94
CA GLN A 204 12.10 5.52 12.66
C GLN A 204 10.99 6.28 11.94
N GLN A 205 11.02 6.36 10.61
CA GLN A 205 9.97 7.03 9.84
C GLN A 205 8.61 6.31 9.96
N VAL A 206 8.61 4.97 10.09
CA VAL A 206 7.39 4.21 10.37
C VAL A 206 6.86 4.55 11.76
N LEU A 207 7.74 4.62 12.79
CA LEU A 207 7.36 5.01 14.14
C LEU A 207 6.81 6.44 14.17
N ASP A 208 7.47 7.39 13.52
CA ASP A 208 7.02 8.78 13.41
C ASP A 208 5.64 8.86 12.72
N ALA A 209 5.41 8.03 11.70
CA ALA A 209 4.12 7.96 11.02
C ALA A 209 3.01 7.38 11.90
N LEU A 210 3.31 6.35 12.70
CA LEU A 210 2.35 5.81 13.66
C LEU A 210 2.01 6.83 14.74
N ALA A 211 3.01 7.54 15.28
CA ALA A 211 2.82 8.59 16.27
C ALA A 211 1.99 9.76 15.71
N SER A 212 2.26 10.20 14.46
CA SER A 212 1.47 11.26 13.83
C SER A 212 -0.01 10.89 13.62
N LEU A 213 -0.30 9.59 13.57
CA LEU A 213 -1.66 9.05 13.49
C LEU A 213 -2.27 8.73 14.86
N GLY A 214 -1.53 8.94 15.98
CA GLY A 214 -1.97 8.59 17.33
C GLY A 214 -2.15 7.09 17.55
N LEU A 215 -1.41 6.24 16.82
CA LEU A 215 -1.54 4.79 16.85
C LEU A 215 -0.44 4.07 17.66
N ASP A 216 0.44 4.83 18.30
CA ASP A 216 1.50 4.36 19.18
C ASP A 216 1.06 4.34 20.66
N GLU A 217 -0.05 4.96 21.00
CA GLU A 217 -0.55 5.03 22.36
C GLU A 217 -0.93 3.65 22.92
N GLY A 218 -0.36 3.32 24.10
CA GLY A 218 -0.68 2.08 24.81
C GLY A 218 0.09 0.84 24.34
N ALA A 219 0.93 0.95 23.31
CA ALA A 219 1.80 -0.13 22.87
C ALA A 219 3.17 -0.06 23.56
N GLU A 220 3.77 -1.20 23.89
CA GLU A 220 5.11 -1.26 24.44
C GLU A 220 6.16 -0.84 23.40
N ALA A 221 7.18 -0.11 23.82
CA ALA A 221 8.21 0.39 22.91
C ALA A 221 8.94 -0.72 22.14
N GLU A 222 9.17 -1.87 22.77
CA GLU A 222 9.78 -3.03 22.11
C GLU A 222 8.89 -3.60 21.00
N ASP A 223 7.58 -3.71 21.25
CA ASP A 223 6.62 -4.20 20.25
C ASP A 223 6.46 -3.21 19.11
N LEU A 224 6.46 -1.90 19.37
CA LEU A 224 6.47 -0.88 18.32
C LEU A 224 7.71 -0.98 17.42
N GLN A 225 8.89 -1.16 18.01
CA GLN A 225 10.11 -1.37 17.24
C GLN A 225 10.05 -2.64 16.38
N LEU A 226 9.54 -3.73 16.94
CA LEU A 226 9.37 -4.98 16.20
C LEU A 226 8.36 -4.80 15.06
N VAL A 227 7.24 -4.13 15.30
CA VAL A 227 6.24 -3.78 14.28
C VAL A 227 6.87 -2.94 13.16
N ALA A 228 7.66 -1.93 13.49
CA ALA A 228 8.34 -1.10 12.49
C ALA A 228 9.25 -1.96 11.58
N ARG A 229 10.05 -2.87 12.15
CA ARG A 229 10.90 -3.81 11.40
C ARG A 229 10.09 -4.78 10.56
N LEU A 230 9.05 -5.41 11.12
CA LEU A 230 8.19 -6.36 10.42
C LEU A 230 7.36 -5.71 9.31
N SER A 231 7.11 -4.40 9.41
CA SER A 231 6.33 -3.65 8.41
C SER A 231 7.02 -3.56 7.05
N GLY A 232 8.35 -3.72 7.00
CA GLY A 232 9.15 -3.54 5.79
C GLY A 232 9.04 -2.12 5.21
N GLY A 233 8.83 -1.12 6.08
CA GLY A 233 8.69 0.29 5.70
C GLY A 233 7.31 0.68 5.16
N SER A 234 6.29 -0.17 5.38
CA SER A 234 4.89 0.12 5.03
C SER A 234 4.09 0.53 6.26
N VAL A 235 3.65 1.78 6.32
CA VAL A 235 2.78 2.28 7.42
C VAL A 235 1.48 1.49 7.49
N ARG A 236 0.87 1.20 6.34
CA ARG A 236 -0.35 0.37 6.29
C ARG A 236 -0.13 -0.99 6.94
N ARG A 237 0.99 -1.64 6.63
CA ARG A 237 1.32 -2.94 7.22
C ARG A 237 1.63 -2.83 8.71
N ALA A 238 2.30 -1.76 9.16
CA ALA A 238 2.53 -1.49 10.57
C ALA A 238 1.20 -1.36 11.33
N ILE A 239 0.22 -0.66 10.77
CA ILE A 239 -1.12 -0.52 11.36
C ILE A 239 -1.82 -1.89 11.48
N VAL A 240 -1.76 -2.74 10.45
CA VAL A 240 -2.33 -4.10 10.51
C VAL A 240 -1.63 -4.94 11.61
N LEU A 241 -0.29 -4.85 11.68
CA LEU A 241 0.49 -5.53 12.73
C LEU A 241 0.08 -5.09 14.14
N LEU A 242 -0.14 -3.80 14.36
CA LEU A 242 -0.61 -3.30 15.67
C LEU A 242 -2.01 -3.81 16.00
N ARG A 243 -2.95 -3.73 15.07
CA ARG A 243 -4.35 -4.11 15.29
C ARG A 243 -4.55 -5.60 15.56
N GLU A 244 -3.75 -6.42 14.90
CA GLU A 244 -3.85 -7.87 14.98
C GLU A 244 -2.85 -8.50 15.96
N ASP A 245 -2.23 -7.69 16.83
CA ASP A 245 -1.21 -8.14 17.79
C ASP A 245 -0.07 -8.93 17.10
N GLY A 246 0.39 -8.37 15.95
CA GLY A 246 1.31 -9.04 15.04
C GLY A 246 2.69 -9.28 15.62
N ALA A 247 3.17 -8.40 16.51
CA ALA A 247 4.45 -8.60 17.23
C ALA A 247 4.41 -9.88 18.07
N ARG A 248 3.35 -10.05 18.86
CA ARG A 248 3.16 -11.26 19.68
C ARG A 248 2.95 -12.50 18.82
N LEU A 249 2.17 -12.37 17.74
CA LEU A 249 1.94 -13.48 16.81
C LEU A 249 3.26 -13.95 16.18
N TYR A 250 4.12 -13.00 15.78
CA TYR A 250 5.44 -13.28 15.23
C TYR A 250 6.34 -13.97 16.26
N LYS A 251 6.47 -13.42 17.48
CA LYS A 251 7.27 -14.02 18.57
C LYS A 251 6.81 -15.47 18.86
N ARG A 252 5.50 -15.71 18.92
CA ARG A 252 4.93 -17.05 19.10
C ARG A 252 5.25 -17.98 17.93
N MET A 253 5.15 -17.51 16.70
CA MET A 253 5.50 -18.29 15.51
C MET A 253 6.96 -18.72 15.54
N VAL A 254 7.88 -17.78 15.77
CA VAL A 254 9.32 -18.03 15.77
C VAL A 254 9.71 -18.97 16.91
N SER A 255 9.11 -18.83 18.10
CA SER A 255 9.40 -19.70 19.24
C SER A 255 9.04 -21.17 19.02
N LEU A 256 8.24 -21.50 18.02
CA LEU A 256 7.82 -22.87 17.69
C LEU A 256 8.59 -23.49 16.52
N ILE A 257 9.59 -22.77 15.99
CA ILE A 257 10.40 -23.24 14.86
C ILE A 257 11.80 -23.62 15.36
N GLY A 258 12.30 -24.76 14.91
CA GLY A 258 13.69 -25.19 15.17
C GLY A 258 13.98 -25.70 16.57
N GLN A 259 12.96 -26.14 17.29
CA GLN A 259 13.11 -26.69 18.66
C GLN A 259 13.55 -28.18 18.72
N GLY A 260 13.99 -28.75 17.60
CA GLY A 260 14.39 -30.18 17.53
C GLY A 260 13.21 -31.15 17.53
N SER A 261 12.21 -30.94 18.39
CA SER A 261 10.93 -31.65 18.39
C SER A 261 9.79 -30.62 18.40
N PRO A 262 8.92 -30.57 17.38
CA PRO A 262 7.85 -29.61 17.31
C PRO A 262 6.84 -29.72 18.46
N ASP A 263 6.52 -28.60 19.12
CA ASP A 263 5.44 -28.56 20.11
C ASP A 263 4.09 -28.49 19.38
N TRP A 264 3.58 -29.67 18.99
CA TRP A 264 2.30 -29.78 18.29
C TRP A 264 1.12 -29.25 19.10
N THR A 265 1.18 -29.27 20.44
CA THR A 265 0.11 -28.72 21.28
C THR A 265 -0.03 -27.23 21.08
N SER A 266 1.06 -26.49 21.15
CA SER A 266 1.07 -25.04 20.91
C SER A 266 0.78 -24.69 19.44
N ILE A 267 1.30 -25.48 18.49
CA ILE A 267 1.01 -25.32 17.06
C ILE A 267 -0.49 -25.50 16.76
N HIS A 268 -1.11 -26.55 17.30
CA HIS A 268 -2.55 -26.76 17.20
C HIS A 268 -3.36 -25.63 17.86
N GLY A 269 -2.85 -25.04 18.95
CA GLY A 269 -3.44 -23.88 19.61
C GLY A 269 -3.51 -22.66 18.68
N ILE A 270 -2.36 -22.30 18.05
CA ILE A 270 -2.31 -21.20 17.07
C ILE A 270 -3.22 -21.50 15.87
N ALA A 271 -3.16 -22.70 15.33
CA ALA A 271 -3.97 -23.09 14.18
C ALA A 271 -5.47 -22.98 14.49
N SER A 272 -5.91 -23.38 15.67
CA SER A 272 -7.31 -23.26 16.10
C SER A 272 -7.74 -21.81 16.36
N GLU A 273 -6.84 -20.95 16.83
CA GLU A 273 -7.07 -19.52 17.03
C GLU A 273 -7.29 -18.77 15.71
N LEU A 274 -6.52 -19.12 14.67
CA LEU A 274 -6.48 -18.41 13.39
C LEU A 274 -7.46 -18.95 12.33
N ALA A 275 -7.90 -20.21 12.46
CA ALA A 275 -8.75 -20.87 11.46
C ALA A 275 -10.14 -20.23 11.26
N PRO A 276 -10.83 -19.66 12.27
CA PRO A 276 -12.17 -19.12 12.10
C PRO A 276 -12.26 -18.03 11.03
N VAL A 277 -13.34 -18.05 10.23
CA VAL A 277 -13.54 -17.11 9.09
C VAL A 277 -13.57 -15.65 9.54
N ASN A 278 -14.11 -15.37 10.73
CA ASN A 278 -14.12 -14.02 11.31
C ASN A 278 -12.73 -13.52 11.76
N ARG A 279 -11.70 -14.34 11.68
CA ARG A 279 -10.27 -13.99 11.94
C ARG A 279 -9.46 -13.90 10.65
N ASN A 280 -10.11 -13.60 9.53
CA ASN A 280 -9.47 -13.58 8.22
C ASN A 280 -8.22 -12.70 8.15
N ASP A 281 -8.25 -11.51 8.74
CA ASP A 281 -7.13 -10.56 8.67
C ASP A 281 -5.93 -11.05 9.48
N ARG A 282 -6.18 -11.63 10.66
CA ARG A 282 -5.15 -12.25 11.49
C ARG A 282 -4.56 -13.52 10.86
N TYR A 283 -5.39 -14.34 10.19
CA TYR A 283 -4.93 -15.48 9.41
C TYR A 283 -4.03 -15.06 8.26
N ARG A 284 -4.44 -14.06 7.47
CA ARG A 284 -3.63 -13.53 6.38
C ARG A 284 -2.34 -12.88 6.87
N LEU A 285 -2.39 -12.15 7.99
CA LEU A 285 -1.19 -11.60 8.61
C LEU A 285 -0.21 -12.70 8.98
N PHE A 286 -0.66 -13.79 9.61
CA PHE A 286 0.18 -14.93 9.96
C PHE A 286 0.88 -15.53 8.73
N LEU A 287 0.15 -15.77 7.65
CA LEU A 287 0.71 -16.30 6.40
C LEU A 287 1.77 -15.35 5.80
N ASN A 288 1.51 -14.05 5.83
CA ASN A 288 2.46 -13.04 5.36
C ASN A 288 3.72 -13.00 6.23
N LEU A 289 3.58 -13.09 7.55
CA LEU A 289 4.72 -13.15 8.47
C LEU A 289 5.58 -14.40 8.24
N ALA A 290 4.95 -15.56 8.05
CA ALA A 290 5.64 -16.78 7.72
C ALA A 290 6.37 -16.71 6.37
N HIS A 291 5.72 -16.15 5.35
CA HIS A 291 6.33 -15.94 4.05
C HIS A 291 7.54 -15.03 4.12
N ASP A 292 7.45 -13.92 4.87
CA ASP A 292 8.57 -13.00 5.05
C ASP A 292 9.71 -13.60 5.87
N LEU A 293 9.40 -14.44 6.86
CA LEU A 293 10.40 -15.20 7.60
C LEU A 293 11.21 -16.08 6.64
N VAL A 294 10.53 -16.88 5.83
CA VAL A 294 11.19 -17.73 4.82
C VAL A 294 12.01 -16.90 3.84
N ALA A 295 11.47 -15.77 3.36
CA ALA A 295 12.19 -14.89 2.46
C ALA A 295 13.45 -14.29 3.09
N ARG A 296 13.41 -13.91 4.37
CA ARG A 296 14.61 -13.45 5.12
C ARG A 296 15.64 -14.56 5.26
N ARG A 297 15.21 -15.77 5.56
CA ARG A 297 16.08 -16.94 5.65
C ARG A 297 16.82 -17.21 4.33
N ILE A 298 16.10 -17.19 3.22
CA ILE A 298 16.71 -17.35 1.89
C ILE A 298 17.76 -16.25 1.61
N ARG A 299 17.55 -15.02 2.11
CA ARG A 299 18.50 -13.92 1.95
C ARG A 299 19.64 -13.90 2.99
N GLY A 300 19.61 -14.79 3.97
CA GLY A 300 20.60 -14.82 5.06
C GLY A 300 20.50 -13.65 6.03
N GLU A 301 19.31 -13.05 6.14
CA GLU A 301 19.04 -11.95 7.06
C GLU A 301 18.76 -12.45 8.48
N THR A 302 19.08 -11.65 9.50
CA THR A 302 18.75 -11.93 10.91
C THR A 302 17.26 -11.69 11.16
N GLU A 303 16.72 -12.37 12.17
CA GLU A 303 15.33 -12.16 12.56
C GLU A 303 15.13 -10.78 13.23
N PRO A 304 14.01 -10.09 12.95
CA PRO A 304 13.75 -8.75 13.45
C PRO A 304 13.66 -8.63 14.98
N ASP A 305 13.31 -9.69 15.67
CA ASP A 305 13.26 -9.76 17.14
C ASP A 305 14.58 -10.21 17.79
N GLY A 306 15.64 -10.44 16.98
CA GLY A 306 16.92 -10.93 17.44
C GLY A 306 16.95 -12.43 17.74
N SER A 307 15.86 -13.15 17.51
CA SER A 307 15.81 -14.60 17.70
C SER A 307 16.72 -15.33 16.71
N HIS A 308 17.17 -16.51 17.12
CA HIS A 308 17.96 -17.39 16.27
C HIS A 308 17.14 -18.63 15.91
N ILE A 309 16.89 -18.82 14.61
CA ILE A 309 16.30 -20.06 14.09
C ILE A 309 17.46 -20.89 13.50
N PRO A 310 17.68 -22.13 13.91
CA PRO A 310 18.73 -23.01 13.35
C PRO A 310 18.57 -23.23 11.84
N GLY A 311 19.57 -23.77 11.16
CA GLY A 311 19.43 -24.28 9.79
C GLY A 311 19.65 -23.28 8.64
N SER A 312 20.60 -22.31 8.74
CA SER A 312 20.80 -21.32 7.67
C SER A 312 22.24 -21.15 7.17
N GLN A 313 23.10 -22.16 7.31
CA GLN A 313 24.55 -22.00 7.01
C GLN A 313 25.06 -22.74 5.76
N GLY A 314 24.24 -23.47 5.00
CA GLY A 314 24.69 -24.25 3.84
C GLY A 314 23.82 -24.10 2.59
N ILE A 315 24.38 -24.46 1.41
CA ILE A 315 23.65 -24.45 0.13
C ILE A 315 22.47 -25.43 0.16
N SER A 316 22.62 -26.57 0.86
CA SER A 316 21.55 -27.56 1.08
C SER A 316 20.39 -27.00 1.88
N ASP A 317 20.67 -26.15 2.86
CA ASP A 317 19.68 -25.53 3.72
C ASP A 317 18.91 -24.47 2.94
N LEU A 318 19.59 -23.71 2.09
CA LEU A 318 18.95 -22.74 1.21
C LEU A 318 17.90 -23.38 0.27
N ALA A 319 18.25 -24.55 -0.29
CA ALA A 319 17.33 -25.30 -1.16
C ALA A 319 16.06 -25.73 -0.42
N ARG A 320 16.19 -26.17 0.86
CA ARG A 320 15.04 -26.51 1.70
C ARG A 320 14.13 -25.30 1.94
N TRP A 321 14.69 -24.14 2.29
CA TRP A 321 13.91 -22.92 2.49
C TRP A 321 13.19 -22.45 1.23
N VAL A 322 13.80 -22.62 0.04
CA VAL A 322 13.14 -22.34 -1.25
C VAL A 322 11.97 -23.29 -1.48
N GLU A 323 12.11 -24.58 -1.17
CA GLU A 323 11.03 -25.57 -1.28
C GLU A 323 9.87 -25.22 -0.31
N VAL A 324 10.18 -24.85 0.93
CA VAL A 324 9.18 -24.36 1.90
C VAL A 324 8.45 -23.14 1.35
N TRP A 325 9.17 -22.20 0.75
CA TRP A 325 8.57 -21.00 0.16
C TRP A 325 7.58 -21.33 -0.95
N GLU A 326 7.95 -22.22 -1.88
CA GLU A 326 7.07 -22.65 -2.96
C GLU A 326 5.85 -23.42 -2.45
N LYS A 327 6.07 -24.36 -1.52
CA LYS A 327 5.01 -25.17 -0.89
C LYS A 327 4.00 -24.30 -0.14
N THR A 328 4.50 -23.33 0.63
CA THR A 328 3.67 -22.37 1.38
C THR A 328 2.83 -21.51 0.45
N ARG A 329 3.44 -20.90 -0.56
CA ARG A 329 2.75 -20.08 -1.55
C ARG A 329 1.63 -20.87 -2.25
N ARG A 330 1.94 -22.08 -2.70
CA ARG A 330 0.97 -22.97 -3.35
C ARG A 330 -0.20 -23.35 -2.44
N SER A 331 0.11 -23.63 -1.16
CA SER A 331 -0.92 -23.98 -0.17
C SER A 331 -1.88 -22.82 0.10
N VAL A 332 -1.37 -21.59 0.16
CA VAL A 332 -2.18 -20.37 0.34
C VAL A 332 -3.07 -20.12 -0.89
N GLU A 333 -2.51 -20.21 -2.10
CA GLU A 333 -3.26 -20.06 -3.35
C GLU A 333 -4.40 -21.09 -3.48
N LEU A 334 -4.12 -22.33 -3.10
CA LEU A 334 -5.12 -23.41 -3.09
C LEU A 334 -6.18 -23.19 -2.01
N ALA A 335 -5.78 -22.76 -0.82
CA ALA A 335 -6.71 -22.51 0.27
C ALA A 335 -7.72 -21.39 -0.08
N ASP A 336 -7.24 -20.31 -0.69
CA ASP A 336 -8.10 -19.21 -1.16
C ASP A 336 -9.00 -19.63 -2.34
N SER A 337 -8.53 -20.52 -3.22
CA SER A 337 -9.27 -20.95 -4.42
C SER A 337 -10.31 -22.03 -4.14
N TYR A 338 -10.02 -22.97 -3.24
CA TYR A 338 -10.82 -24.15 -2.96
C TYR A 338 -11.45 -24.19 -1.58
N ASN A 339 -11.35 -23.10 -0.80
CA ASN A 339 -11.91 -22.99 0.55
C ASN A 339 -11.42 -24.13 1.48
N LEU A 340 -10.12 -24.46 1.40
CA LEU A 340 -9.53 -25.52 2.20
C LEU A 340 -9.56 -25.19 3.69
N ASP A 341 -9.45 -26.23 4.53
CA ASP A 341 -9.36 -26.05 5.98
C ASP A 341 -8.10 -25.24 6.36
N ARG A 342 -8.33 -24.01 6.81
CA ARG A 342 -7.28 -23.07 7.23
C ARG A 342 -6.39 -23.64 8.33
N LYS A 343 -6.97 -24.47 9.23
CA LYS A 343 -6.22 -25.12 10.28
C LYS A 343 -5.17 -26.06 9.69
N GLN A 344 -5.55 -26.84 8.68
CA GLN A 344 -4.61 -27.75 8.00
C GLN A 344 -3.50 -27.01 7.27
N VAL A 345 -3.81 -25.84 6.67
CA VAL A 345 -2.78 -25.02 6.02
C VAL A 345 -1.72 -24.56 7.03
N ILE A 346 -2.13 -24.12 8.22
CA ILE A 346 -1.21 -23.67 9.27
C ILE A 346 -0.37 -24.85 9.79
N LEU A 347 -0.98 -26.02 9.99
CA LEU A 347 -0.26 -27.21 10.45
C LEU A 347 0.82 -27.66 9.45
N ASN A 348 0.46 -27.73 8.17
CA ASN A 348 1.39 -28.08 7.09
C ASN A 348 2.52 -27.05 6.95
N LEU A 349 2.22 -25.76 7.21
CA LEU A 349 3.22 -24.71 7.22
C LEU A 349 4.24 -24.91 8.35
N PHE A 350 3.79 -25.15 9.58
CA PHE A 350 4.70 -25.40 10.70
C PHE A 350 5.52 -26.68 10.51
N GLU A 351 4.93 -27.75 9.94
CA GLU A 351 5.65 -28.96 9.57
C GLU A 351 6.81 -28.61 8.62
N ALA A 352 6.52 -27.92 7.52
CA ALA A 352 7.54 -27.54 6.54
C ALA A 352 8.61 -26.60 7.12
N LEU A 353 8.23 -25.65 7.99
CA LEU A 353 9.18 -24.73 8.65
C LEU A 353 10.11 -25.48 9.62
N ASN A 354 9.60 -26.45 10.36
CA ASN A 354 10.43 -27.24 11.28
C ASN A 354 11.31 -28.28 10.58
N GLU A 355 10.89 -28.79 9.40
CA GLU A 355 11.72 -29.66 8.55
C GLU A 355 12.91 -28.90 7.92
N ALA A 356 12.77 -27.59 7.71
CA ALA A 356 13.80 -26.76 7.09
C ALA A 356 14.77 -26.14 8.11
N ALA A 357 14.34 -25.99 9.37
CA ALA A 357 15.13 -25.44 10.46
C ALA A 357 15.99 -26.53 11.12
#